data_0eb25e6221433251c24b06d088c184a5
#
_entry.id   0eb25e6221433251c24b06d088c184a5
#
_cell.length_a   1.000
_cell.length_b   1.000
_cell.length_c   1.000
_cell.angle_alpha   90.00
_cell.angle_beta   90.00
_cell.angle_gamma   90.00
#
_symmetry.space_group_name_H-M   'P 1'
#
loop_
_entity.id
_entity.type
_entity.pdbx_description
1 polymer ?
#
loop_
_entity_poly.entity_id
_entity_poly.type
_entity_poly.pdbx_seq_one_letter_code
_entity_poly.pdbx_strand_id
1 'polypeptide(L)'
;MLRHFDHVTVAVTDVDAAIGFFGLLGFEKDKDVVISGPTMDRYMGIDGLEARHITLALKDAAPRCEVQLLHFRRPPVARAGDIARLDRIGFNHVCFAVSDIDSMIDKLRTAGVRLRNEPMVFHDRKLVFLEGPEGITIELAEWK
;
A
#
# COMPACT_ATOMS: atom_id res chain seq x y z
N MET A 1 0.19 22.14 12.61
CA MET A 1 0.69 22.17 11.21
C MET A 1 1.17 20.79 10.81
N LEU A 2 0.94 20.40 9.54
CA LEU A 2 1.46 19.15 9.00
C LEU A 2 2.99 19.15 9.02
N ARG A 3 3.58 18.00 9.29
CA ARG A 3 5.06 17.81 9.32
C ARG A 3 5.55 17.01 8.12
N HIS A 4 4.93 15.88 7.84
CA HIS A 4 5.25 14.99 6.73
C HIS A 4 4.10 14.01 6.51
N PHE A 5 4.17 13.25 5.42
CA PHE A 5 3.32 12.08 5.21
C PHE A 5 3.78 10.98 6.17
N ASP A 6 2.85 10.39 6.92
CA ASP A 6 3.15 9.35 7.92
C ASP A 6 2.96 7.95 7.35
N HIS A 7 1.74 7.58 6.99
CA HIS A 7 1.44 6.25 6.46
C HIS A 7 0.22 6.22 5.54
N VAL A 8 0.11 5.14 4.80
CA VAL A 8 -1.10 4.69 4.14
C VAL A 8 -1.52 3.35 4.74
N THR A 9 -2.81 3.16 4.93
CA THR A 9 -3.36 1.89 5.45
C THR A 9 -4.16 1.18 4.36
N VAL A 10 -3.90 -0.12 4.20
CA VAL A 10 -4.58 -0.99 3.25
C VAL A 10 -5.23 -2.14 4.01
N ALA A 11 -6.54 -2.31 3.84
CA ALA A 11 -7.23 -3.50 4.33
C ALA A 11 -7.00 -4.65 3.36
N VAL A 12 -6.57 -5.80 3.87
CA VAL A 12 -6.15 -6.95 3.05
C VAL A 12 -6.80 -8.25 3.53
N THR A 13 -6.99 -9.17 2.60
CA THR A 13 -7.43 -10.54 2.91
C THR A 13 -6.24 -11.51 2.95
N ASP A 14 -5.20 -11.27 2.15
CA ASP A 14 -3.97 -12.06 2.11
C ASP A 14 -2.80 -11.23 2.65
N VAL A 15 -2.51 -11.40 3.94
CA VAL A 15 -1.46 -10.66 4.65
C VAL A 15 -0.08 -10.98 4.09
N ASP A 16 0.22 -12.26 3.83
CA ASP A 16 1.55 -12.69 3.37
C ASP A 16 1.83 -12.18 1.96
N ALA A 17 0.85 -12.21 1.07
CA ALA A 17 0.98 -11.64 -0.26
C ALA A 17 1.23 -10.11 -0.20
N ALA A 18 0.53 -9.39 0.68
CA ALA A 18 0.72 -7.95 0.86
C ALA A 18 2.10 -7.63 1.43
N ILE A 19 2.56 -8.35 2.45
CA ILE A 19 3.92 -8.20 3.01
C ILE A 19 4.97 -8.46 1.92
N GLY A 20 4.80 -9.51 1.14
CA GLY A 20 5.70 -9.84 0.03
C GLY A 20 5.77 -8.74 -1.01
N PHE A 21 4.62 -8.21 -1.44
CA PHE A 21 4.56 -7.11 -2.41
C PHE A 21 5.30 -5.85 -1.91
N PHE A 22 4.97 -5.36 -0.72
CA PHE A 22 5.63 -4.18 -0.17
C PHE A 22 7.10 -4.44 0.17
N GLY A 23 7.46 -5.68 0.48
CA GLY A 23 8.85 -6.10 0.65
C GLY A 23 9.69 -5.91 -0.62
N LEU A 24 9.11 -6.13 -1.80
CA LEU A 24 9.77 -5.85 -3.09
C LEU A 24 10.11 -4.36 -3.27
N LEU A 25 9.30 -3.48 -2.66
CA LEU A 25 9.51 -2.03 -2.68
C LEU A 25 10.45 -1.54 -1.57
N GLY A 26 10.95 -2.42 -0.70
CA GLY A 26 11.88 -2.09 0.37
C GLY A 26 11.25 -1.85 1.74
N PHE A 27 9.97 -2.19 1.92
CA PHE A 27 9.32 -2.14 3.23
C PHE A 27 9.61 -3.41 4.02
N GLU A 28 9.90 -3.26 5.30
CA GLU A 28 10.16 -4.35 6.24
C GLU A 28 9.12 -4.36 7.36
N LYS A 29 8.71 -5.56 7.79
CA LYS A 29 7.76 -5.67 8.90
C LYS A 29 8.40 -5.22 10.21
N ASP A 30 7.74 -4.27 10.87
CA ASP A 30 8.15 -3.73 12.16
C ASP A 30 7.29 -4.26 13.31
N LYS A 31 5.96 -4.13 13.19
CA LYS A 31 5.01 -4.54 14.22
C LYS A 31 3.88 -5.38 13.64
N ASP A 32 3.31 -6.23 14.48
CA ASP A 32 2.21 -7.12 14.13
C ASP A 32 1.39 -7.38 15.39
N VAL A 33 0.27 -6.69 15.54
CA VAL A 33 -0.55 -6.71 16.74
C VAL A 33 -2.03 -6.91 16.40
N VAL A 34 -2.79 -7.44 17.35
CA VAL A 34 -4.26 -7.49 17.25
C VAL A 34 -4.84 -6.26 17.92
N ILE A 35 -5.70 -5.55 17.20
CA ILE A 35 -6.49 -4.45 17.73
C ILE A 35 -7.92 -4.90 17.98
N SER A 36 -8.47 -4.56 19.15
CA SER A 36 -9.83 -4.91 19.56
C SER A 36 -10.26 -4.10 20.78
N GLY A 37 -11.51 -4.22 21.16
CA GLY A 37 -12.07 -3.66 22.37
C GLY A 37 -12.70 -2.28 22.22
N PRO A 38 -13.37 -1.78 23.28
CA PRO A 38 -14.22 -0.59 23.19
C PRO A 38 -13.49 0.68 22.72
N THR A 39 -12.22 0.84 23.07
CA THR A 39 -11.42 1.99 22.63
C THR A 39 -11.19 1.97 21.12
N MET A 40 -10.83 0.81 20.58
CA MET A 40 -10.63 0.66 19.14
C MET A 40 -11.94 0.72 18.36
N ASP A 41 -13.02 0.16 18.92
CA ASP A 41 -14.36 0.28 18.34
C ASP A 41 -14.75 1.75 18.15
N ARG A 42 -14.56 2.57 19.18
CA ARG A 42 -14.84 4.01 19.11
C ARG A 42 -13.93 4.74 18.14
N TYR A 43 -12.64 4.39 18.14
CA TYR A 43 -11.67 5.01 17.25
C TYR A 43 -11.96 4.74 15.78
N MET A 44 -12.29 3.50 15.44
CA MET A 44 -12.57 3.08 14.06
C MET A 44 -14.03 3.28 13.64
N GLY A 45 -14.94 3.53 14.58
CA GLY A 45 -16.38 3.58 14.32
C GLY A 45 -16.99 2.23 13.93
N ILE A 46 -16.44 1.13 14.43
CA ILE A 46 -16.82 -0.24 14.09
C ILE A 46 -17.03 -1.03 15.38
N ASP A 47 -18.28 -1.42 15.66
CA ASP A 47 -18.61 -2.19 16.87
C ASP A 47 -18.08 -3.63 16.77
N GLY A 48 -17.47 -4.10 17.86
CA GLY A 48 -16.96 -5.46 17.96
C GLY A 48 -15.74 -5.74 17.08
N LEU A 49 -14.99 -4.70 16.75
CA LEU A 49 -13.78 -4.79 15.93
C LEU A 49 -12.76 -5.76 16.50
N GLU A 50 -12.27 -6.64 15.66
CA GLU A 50 -11.02 -7.35 15.85
C GLU A 50 -10.28 -7.42 14.52
N ALA A 51 -9.08 -6.88 14.48
CA ALA A 51 -8.25 -6.89 13.30
C ALA A 51 -6.78 -7.09 13.66
N ARG A 52 -6.06 -7.77 12.79
CA ARG A 52 -4.59 -7.80 12.83
C ARG A 52 -4.09 -6.52 12.17
N HIS A 53 -3.25 -5.78 12.88
CA HIS A 53 -2.64 -4.54 12.42
C HIS A 53 -1.13 -4.78 12.25
N ILE A 54 -0.65 -4.66 11.01
CA ILE A 54 0.75 -4.87 10.68
C ILE A 54 1.35 -3.56 10.19
N THR A 55 2.47 -3.15 10.77
CA THR A 55 3.24 -1.99 10.34
C THR A 55 4.43 -2.44 9.51
N LEU A 56 4.51 -1.93 8.28
CA LEU A 56 5.65 -2.09 7.41
C LEU A 56 6.35 -0.75 7.29
N ALA A 57 7.65 -0.69 7.56
CA ALA A 57 8.43 0.53 7.50
C ALA A 57 9.39 0.49 6.31
N LEU A 58 9.48 1.58 5.56
CA LEU A 58 10.46 1.71 4.50
C LEU A 58 11.85 1.80 5.12
N LYS A 59 12.74 0.89 4.70
CA LYS A 59 14.09 0.81 5.22
C LYS A 59 14.86 2.11 4.99
N ASP A 60 15.54 2.59 6.02
CA ASP A 60 16.39 3.77 6.02
C ASP A 60 15.68 5.09 5.61
N ALA A 61 14.35 5.12 5.59
CA ALA A 61 13.61 6.33 5.27
C ALA A 61 13.64 7.35 6.41
N ALA A 62 13.99 8.60 6.10
CA ALA A 62 13.94 9.74 7.01
C ALA A 62 13.30 10.95 6.30
N PRO A 63 12.14 11.42 6.75
CA PRO A 63 11.33 10.90 7.86
C PRO A 63 10.81 9.48 7.61
N ARG A 64 10.48 8.77 8.69
CA ARG A 64 9.92 7.43 8.63
C ARG A 64 8.66 7.42 7.76
N CYS A 65 8.55 6.45 6.88
CA CYS A 65 7.41 6.22 5.99
C CYS A 65 6.89 4.80 6.21
N GLU A 66 5.58 4.67 6.37
CA GLU A 66 4.96 3.37 6.66
C GLU A 66 3.86 3.01 5.66
N VAL A 67 3.72 1.70 5.44
CA VAL A 67 2.49 1.07 4.95
C VAL A 67 1.95 0.23 6.10
N GLN A 68 0.68 0.46 6.45
CA GLN A 68 0.02 -0.32 7.49
C GLN A 68 -1.01 -1.24 6.82
N LEU A 69 -1.10 -2.48 7.29
CA LEU A 69 -2.06 -3.46 6.81
C LEU A 69 -3.09 -3.74 7.90
N LEU A 70 -4.35 -3.83 7.52
CA LEU A 70 -5.43 -4.30 8.37
C LEU A 70 -6.00 -5.60 7.81
N HIS A 71 -6.00 -6.64 8.62
CA HIS A 71 -6.67 -7.88 8.30
C HIS A 71 -7.79 -8.11 9.31
N PHE A 72 -9.04 -7.86 8.88
CA PHE A 72 -10.22 -7.95 9.73
C PHE A 72 -10.57 -9.41 10.03
N ARG A 73 -10.66 -9.74 11.32
CA ARG A 73 -11.26 -10.98 11.80
C ARG A 73 -12.76 -10.80 12.05
N ARG A 74 -13.13 -9.62 12.54
CA ARG A 74 -14.50 -9.17 12.77
C ARG A 74 -14.59 -7.65 12.57
N PRO A 75 -15.68 -7.11 12.03
CA PRO A 75 -16.71 -7.82 11.28
C PRO A 75 -16.20 -8.32 9.93
N PRO A 76 -16.96 -9.14 9.19
CA PRO A 76 -16.66 -9.44 7.78
C PRO A 76 -16.61 -8.15 6.98
N VAL A 77 -15.60 -8.02 6.10
CA VAL A 77 -15.45 -6.84 5.24
C VAL A 77 -15.63 -7.21 3.78
N ALA A 78 -16.27 -6.33 3.02
CA ALA A 78 -16.53 -6.52 1.62
C ALA A 78 -15.43 -5.88 0.76
N ARG A 79 -15.16 -6.48 -0.41
CA ARG A 79 -14.33 -5.84 -1.44
C ARG A 79 -15.13 -4.73 -2.13
N ALA A 80 -14.47 -3.62 -2.40
CA ALA A 80 -14.98 -2.64 -3.36
C ALA A 80 -14.74 -3.18 -4.77
N GLY A 81 -15.81 -3.46 -5.52
CA GLY A 81 -15.74 -4.08 -6.84
C GLY A 81 -15.03 -3.23 -7.90
N ASP A 82 -14.90 -1.92 -7.64
CA ASP A 82 -14.29 -0.94 -8.54
C ASP A 82 -12.92 -0.43 -8.09
N ILE A 83 -12.30 -1.08 -7.10
CA ILE A 83 -11.04 -0.59 -6.48
C ILE A 83 -9.91 -0.38 -7.51
N ALA A 84 -9.88 -1.16 -8.58
CA ALA A 84 -8.87 -1.07 -9.62
C ALA A 84 -9.11 0.07 -10.64
N ARG A 85 -10.30 0.67 -10.64
CA ARG A 85 -10.65 1.75 -11.57
C ARG A 85 -10.04 3.06 -11.12
N LEU A 86 -9.43 3.78 -12.06
CA LEU A 86 -8.84 5.10 -11.82
C LEU A 86 -9.81 6.25 -12.11
N ASP A 87 -10.99 5.95 -12.68
CA ASP A 87 -12.02 6.92 -13.06
C ASP A 87 -13.18 7.00 -12.03
N ARG A 88 -12.91 6.66 -10.79
CA ARG A 88 -13.89 6.77 -9.68
C ARG A 88 -13.53 7.90 -8.70
N ILE A 89 -14.53 8.44 -8.05
CA ILE A 89 -14.35 9.46 -7.02
C ILE A 89 -13.79 8.82 -5.74
N GLY A 90 -12.89 9.52 -5.06
CA GLY A 90 -12.27 9.10 -3.81
C GLY A 90 -10.79 8.76 -3.99
N PHE A 91 -10.26 7.93 -3.09
CA PHE A 91 -8.85 7.50 -3.17
C PHE A 91 -8.59 6.80 -4.50
N ASN A 92 -7.55 7.22 -5.21
CA ASN A 92 -7.21 6.74 -6.55
C ASN A 92 -6.01 5.79 -6.52
N HIS A 93 -4.85 6.28 -6.11
CA HIS A 93 -3.61 5.51 -6.01
C HIS A 93 -2.65 6.13 -5.00
N VAL A 94 -1.60 5.40 -4.66
CA VAL A 94 -0.44 5.93 -3.92
C VAL A 94 0.78 5.82 -4.82
N CYS A 95 1.62 6.86 -4.79
CA CYS A 95 2.85 6.92 -5.59
C CYS A 95 4.08 6.88 -4.69
N PHE A 96 5.06 6.05 -5.08
CA PHE A 96 6.37 6.01 -4.45
C PHE A 96 7.43 6.50 -5.43
N ALA A 97 8.31 7.37 -4.95
CA ALA A 97 9.47 7.80 -5.72
C ALA A 97 10.55 6.71 -5.70
N VAL A 98 11.15 6.45 -6.83
CA VAL A 98 12.25 5.50 -6.99
C VAL A 98 13.44 6.16 -7.70
N SER A 99 14.64 5.63 -7.49
CA SER A 99 15.86 6.15 -8.11
C SER A 99 16.21 5.49 -9.46
N ASP A 100 15.68 4.29 -9.72
CA ASP A 100 15.91 3.52 -10.95
C ASP A 100 14.64 2.71 -11.25
N ILE A 101 13.74 3.31 -12.00
CA ILE A 101 12.43 2.71 -12.28
C ILE A 101 12.56 1.48 -13.17
N ASP A 102 13.53 1.44 -14.09
CA ASP A 102 13.67 0.30 -15.00
C ASP A 102 14.13 -0.95 -14.26
N SER A 103 15.16 -0.83 -13.41
CA SER A 103 15.59 -1.94 -12.55
C SER A 103 14.50 -2.40 -11.60
N MET A 104 13.72 -1.46 -11.05
CA MET A 104 12.59 -1.80 -10.18
C MET A 104 11.50 -2.56 -10.95
N ILE A 105 11.15 -2.14 -12.16
CA ILE A 105 10.18 -2.81 -13.01
C ILE A 105 10.63 -4.24 -13.33
N ASP A 106 11.89 -4.45 -13.68
CA ASP A 106 12.42 -5.78 -13.98
C ASP A 106 12.35 -6.71 -12.76
N LYS A 107 12.71 -6.20 -11.59
CA LYS A 107 12.57 -6.92 -10.32
C LYS A 107 11.11 -7.31 -10.04
N LEU A 108 10.18 -6.38 -10.21
CA LEU A 108 8.77 -6.60 -9.97
C LEU A 108 8.15 -7.60 -10.96
N ARG A 109 8.47 -7.49 -12.25
CA ARG A 109 8.03 -8.44 -13.28
C ARG A 109 8.54 -9.85 -12.98
N THR A 110 9.80 -9.99 -12.60
CA THR A 110 10.40 -11.28 -12.23
C THR A 110 9.68 -11.92 -11.04
N ALA A 111 9.20 -11.10 -10.10
CA ALA A 111 8.42 -11.55 -8.96
C ALA A 111 6.92 -11.78 -9.27
N GLY A 112 6.49 -11.58 -10.52
CA GLY A 112 5.11 -11.81 -10.95
C GLY A 112 4.15 -10.63 -10.75
N VAL A 113 4.66 -9.44 -10.42
CA VAL A 113 3.84 -8.23 -10.30
C VAL A 113 3.42 -7.75 -11.69
N ARG A 114 2.13 -7.48 -11.84
CA ARG A 114 1.57 -6.98 -13.11
C ARG A 114 1.64 -5.46 -13.18
N LEU A 115 2.12 -4.97 -14.33
CA LEU A 115 2.02 -3.56 -14.67
C LEU A 115 0.64 -3.30 -15.31
N ARG A 116 0.05 -2.14 -15.01
CA ARG A 116 -1.21 -1.72 -15.63
C ARG A 116 -1.00 -1.00 -16.96
N ASN A 117 0.20 -0.48 -17.18
CA ASN A 117 0.59 0.25 -18.39
C ASN A 117 2.08 0.07 -18.67
N GLU A 118 2.52 0.38 -19.87
CA GLU A 118 3.94 0.55 -20.15
C GLU A 118 4.46 1.82 -19.46
N PRO A 119 5.74 1.83 -19.01
CA PRO A 119 6.34 3.02 -18.44
C PRO A 119 6.26 4.19 -19.42
N MET A 120 5.89 5.35 -18.92
CA MET A 120 5.75 6.56 -19.73
C MET A 120 6.47 7.75 -19.11
N VAL A 121 6.89 8.68 -19.96
CA VAL A 121 7.45 9.96 -19.54
C VAL A 121 6.33 11.00 -19.53
N PHE A 122 6.17 11.66 -18.39
CA PHE A 122 5.24 12.76 -18.21
C PHE A 122 5.96 13.91 -17.51
N HIS A 123 6.19 15.00 -18.26
CA HIS A 123 7.03 16.12 -17.83
C HIS A 123 8.43 15.66 -17.40
N ASP A 124 8.80 15.89 -16.15
CA ASP A 124 10.10 15.60 -15.54
C ASP A 124 10.13 14.24 -14.80
N ARG A 125 9.15 13.39 -15.06
CA ARG A 125 9.01 12.08 -14.39
C ARG A 125 8.84 10.95 -15.40
N LYS A 126 9.38 9.78 -15.04
CA LYS A 126 9.04 8.50 -15.66
C LYS A 126 8.13 7.75 -14.71
N LEU A 127 6.98 7.28 -15.19
CA LEU A 127 5.87 6.78 -14.40
C LEU A 127 5.44 5.40 -14.86
N VAL A 128 4.96 4.58 -13.92
CA VAL A 128 4.27 3.32 -14.21
C VAL A 128 3.26 3.00 -13.12
N PHE A 129 2.08 2.47 -13.51
CA PHE A 129 1.13 1.90 -12.59
C PHE A 129 1.32 0.39 -12.44
N LEU A 130 1.21 -0.09 -11.19
CA LEU A 130 1.27 -1.49 -10.82
C LEU A 130 -0.06 -1.95 -10.23
N GLU A 131 -0.38 -3.22 -10.40
CA GLU A 131 -1.42 -3.89 -9.65
C GLU A 131 -0.89 -4.28 -8.27
N GLY A 132 -1.34 -3.57 -7.24
CA GLY A 132 -0.99 -3.83 -5.84
C GLY A 132 -1.90 -4.85 -5.16
N PRO A 133 -1.68 -5.10 -3.86
CA PRO A 133 -2.52 -5.99 -3.06
C PRO A 133 -3.99 -5.60 -3.13
N GLU A 134 -4.88 -6.59 -3.17
CA GLU A 134 -6.34 -6.38 -3.24
C GLU A 134 -6.82 -5.60 -4.49
N GLY A 135 -5.98 -5.47 -5.51
CA GLY A 135 -6.30 -4.73 -6.72
C GLY A 135 -6.15 -3.21 -6.61
N ILE A 136 -5.55 -2.68 -5.53
CA ILE A 136 -5.24 -1.25 -5.45
C ILE A 136 -4.21 -0.87 -6.51
N THR A 137 -4.20 0.40 -6.89
CA THR A 137 -3.21 0.92 -7.83
C THR A 137 -2.04 1.54 -7.08
N ILE A 138 -0.84 1.08 -7.39
CA ILE A 138 0.42 1.65 -6.93
C ILE A 138 1.10 2.30 -8.11
N GLU A 139 1.60 3.52 -7.93
CA GLU A 139 2.42 4.21 -8.92
C GLU A 139 3.88 4.24 -8.49
N LEU A 140 4.78 4.07 -9.44
CA LEU A 140 6.19 4.38 -9.25
C LEU A 140 6.54 5.59 -10.10
N ALA A 141 7.34 6.49 -9.54
CA ALA A 141 7.79 7.70 -10.20
C ALA A 141 9.30 7.88 -10.02
N GLU A 142 10.02 8.02 -11.12
CA GLU A 142 11.41 8.46 -11.12
C GLU A 142 11.48 9.89 -11.63
N TRP A 143 12.06 10.77 -10.83
CA TRP A 143 12.31 12.16 -11.21
C TRP A 143 13.58 12.24 -12.05
N LYS A 144 13.53 13.04 -13.14
CA LYS A 144 14.67 13.32 -14.00
C LYS A 144 15.55 14.42 -13.44
#